data_42380457d5daaa709bd0fea8b8ce90f6
#
_entry.id   42380457d5daaa709bd0fea8b8ce90f6
#
_cell.length_a   1.000
_cell.length_b   1.000
_cell.length_c   1.000
_cell.angle_alpha   90.00
_cell.angle_beta   90.00
_cell.angle_gamma   90.00
#
_symmetry.space_group_name_H-M   'P 1'
#
loop_
_entity.id
_entity.type
_entity.pdbx_description
1 polymer ?
#
loop_
_entity_poly.entity_id
_entity_poly.type
_entity_poly.pdbx_seq_one_letter_code
_entity_poly.pdbx_strand_id
1 'polypeptide(L)'
;MTEMPLVLSLPDPRSRDVALSGGKGASLATMTSEGLPVPPGFVITSAAFAATVDQDALRSRMLARDVAGARAIVAAASPPRELIAEHYSALAGPVAVRSSACAEDSQGASYAGQQETYLNVGSLEAVLRGVVACWLSFFADRAVFYRQEKGSLDDVAMAVVVQQMLDSKKSGVLFTIDPVHGRKDRMVVEAAFGLGEQVVSGEVTPDHYVLDRQGVIKRSRIVGEQVLKDEECVQLARLGQRLASMHGCPQDIEWAFDPDGALFLLQSRPVTTV
;
A
#
# COMPACT_ATOMS: atom_id res chain seq x y z
N MET A 1 -4.57 31.55 -0.59
CA MET A 1 -4.26 30.21 -0.08
C MET A 1 -4.62 29.23 -1.18
N THR A 2 -3.67 28.47 -1.68
CA THR A 2 -3.95 27.47 -2.72
C THR A 2 -4.79 26.37 -2.10
N GLU A 3 -5.94 26.08 -2.67
CA GLU A 3 -6.83 25.02 -2.21
C GLU A 3 -6.12 23.66 -2.30
N MET A 4 -6.15 22.88 -1.22
CA MET A 4 -5.49 21.57 -1.17
C MET A 4 -6.26 20.59 -2.04
N PRO A 5 -5.58 19.82 -2.93
CA PRO A 5 -6.25 18.90 -3.82
C PRO A 5 -6.88 17.74 -3.05
N LEU A 6 -8.14 17.42 -3.35
CA LEU A 6 -8.87 16.32 -2.69
C LEU A 6 -8.59 14.96 -3.34
N VAL A 7 -8.31 14.94 -4.65
CA VAL A 7 -7.97 13.73 -5.41
C VAL A 7 -6.79 14.04 -6.33
N LEU A 8 -5.84 13.14 -6.42
CA LEU A 8 -4.64 13.25 -7.25
C LEU A 8 -4.38 11.94 -7.99
N SER A 9 -4.09 11.98 -9.29
CA SER A 9 -3.58 10.81 -10.01
C SER A 9 -2.17 10.43 -9.52
N LEU A 10 -1.77 9.16 -9.62
CA LEU A 10 -0.42 8.73 -9.21
C LEU A 10 0.71 9.47 -9.95
N PRO A 11 0.59 9.82 -11.25
CA PRO A 11 1.62 10.61 -11.94
C PRO A 11 1.74 12.08 -11.51
N ASP A 12 0.74 12.62 -10.78
CA ASP A 12 0.81 14.01 -10.31
C ASP A 12 1.98 14.18 -9.32
N PRO A 13 2.90 15.15 -9.52
CA PRO A 13 4.04 15.35 -8.62
C PRO A 13 3.67 15.56 -7.15
N ARG A 14 2.47 16.12 -6.87
CA ARG A 14 1.97 16.35 -5.51
C ARG A 14 1.59 15.04 -4.81
N SER A 15 1.32 13.96 -5.57
CA SER A 15 1.03 12.64 -5.00
C SER A 15 2.22 12.02 -4.27
N ARG A 16 3.44 12.54 -4.45
CA ARG A 16 4.64 12.11 -3.72
C ARG A 16 4.74 12.71 -2.31
N ASP A 17 3.89 13.67 -1.98
CA ASP A 17 3.83 14.23 -0.64
C ASP A 17 3.13 13.24 0.32
N VAL A 18 3.89 12.72 1.29
CA VAL A 18 3.38 11.77 2.30
C VAL A 18 2.27 12.39 3.14
N ALA A 19 2.32 13.71 3.39
CA ALA A 19 1.27 14.38 4.16
C ALA A 19 -0.08 14.40 3.41
N LEU A 20 -0.07 14.38 2.07
CA LEU A 20 -1.27 14.31 1.23
C LEU A 20 -1.69 12.87 0.93
N SER A 21 -0.74 12.02 0.59
CA SER A 21 -1.00 10.71 -0.03
C SER A 21 -0.79 9.52 0.90
N GLY A 22 -0.24 9.76 2.09
CA GLY A 22 0.20 8.70 2.99
C GLY A 22 1.42 7.94 2.43
N GLY A 23 1.98 7.04 3.22
CA GLY A 23 3.20 6.30 2.84
C GLY A 23 3.00 5.47 1.57
N LYS A 24 1.90 4.69 1.45
CA LYS A 24 1.62 3.88 0.26
C LYS A 24 1.41 4.73 -1.00
N GLY A 25 0.59 5.77 -0.90
CA GLY A 25 0.30 6.65 -2.04
C GLY A 25 1.56 7.34 -2.55
N ALA A 26 2.37 7.90 -1.65
CA ALA A 26 3.61 8.56 -1.99
C ALA A 26 4.66 7.62 -2.59
N SER A 27 4.77 6.38 -2.07
CA SER A 27 5.65 5.34 -2.62
C SER A 27 5.24 4.97 -4.05
N LEU A 28 3.95 4.68 -4.30
CA LEU A 28 3.42 4.37 -5.63
C LEU A 28 3.63 5.53 -6.61
N ALA A 29 3.36 6.77 -6.19
CA ALA A 29 3.57 7.96 -7.00
C ALA A 29 5.05 8.17 -7.35
N THR A 30 5.96 7.93 -6.40
CA THR A 30 7.39 7.99 -6.62
C THR A 30 7.83 6.95 -7.64
N MET A 31 7.42 5.70 -7.49
CA MET A 31 7.71 4.63 -8.45
C MET A 31 7.15 4.95 -9.85
N THR A 32 5.93 5.49 -9.92
CA THR A 32 5.31 5.91 -11.18
C THR A 32 6.12 7.02 -11.87
N SER A 33 6.56 8.04 -11.11
CA SER A 33 7.34 9.16 -11.65
C SER A 33 8.72 8.74 -12.18
N GLU A 34 9.28 7.65 -11.65
CA GLU A 34 10.54 7.06 -12.07
C GLU A 34 10.37 6.06 -13.25
N GLY A 35 9.16 5.98 -13.81
CA GLY A 35 8.87 5.08 -14.93
C GLY A 35 8.94 3.60 -14.57
N LEU A 36 8.72 3.25 -13.31
CA LEU A 36 8.59 1.86 -12.88
C LEU A 36 7.20 1.32 -13.21
N PRO A 37 7.05 0.02 -13.45
CA PRO A 37 5.79 -0.59 -13.85
C PRO A 37 4.82 -0.68 -12.65
N VAL A 38 4.08 0.38 -12.43
CA VAL A 38 3.03 0.49 -11.39
C VAL A 38 1.66 0.49 -12.09
N PRO A 39 0.68 -0.32 -11.64
CA PRO A 39 -0.67 -0.24 -12.18
C PRO A 39 -1.26 1.16 -12.02
N PRO A 40 -2.05 1.65 -13.00
CA PRO A 40 -2.70 2.96 -12.92
C PRO A 40 -3.53 3.11 -11.65
N GLY A 41 -3.62 4.35 -11.14
CA GLY A 41 -4.38 4.64 -9.94
C GLY A 41 -4.39 6.12 -9.57
N PHE A 42 -5.06 6.42 -8.48
CA PHE A 42 -5.16 7.75 -7.91
C PHE A 42 -5.22 7.69 -6.38
N VAL A 43 -5.04 8.83 -5.75
CA VAL A 43 -5.09 8.98 -4.30
C VAL A 43 -6.21 9.94 -3.94
N ILE A 44 -7.09 9.51 -3.03
CA ILE A 44 -7.98 10.39 -2.28
C ILE A 44 -7.14 10.88 -1.10
N THR A 45 -6.84 12.17 -1.08
CA THR A 45 -5.84 12.75 -0.19
C THR A 45 -6.33 12.88 1.25
N SER A 46 -5.42 13.11 2.18
CA SER A 46 -5.76 13.48 3.56
C SER A 46 -6.60 14.76 3.63
N ALA A 47 -6.45 15.67 2.66
CA ALA A 47 -7.27 16.87 2.55
C ALA A 47 -8.74 16.54 2.25
N ALA A 48 -9.03 15.46 1.49
CA ALA A 48 -10.39 15.00 1.29
C ALA A 48 -11.03 14.51 2.59
N PHE A 49 -10.29 13.78 3.41
CA PHE A 49 -10.73 13.39 4.75
C PHE A 49 -11.04 14.64 5.60
N ALA A 50 -10.10 15.59 5.64
CA ALA A 50 -10.26 16.82 6.43
C ALA A 50 -11.44 17.67 5.97
N ALA A 51 -11.73 17.71 4.66
CA ALA A 51 -12.82 18.50 4.10
C ALA A 51 -14.21 17.86 4.26
N THR A 52 -14.29 16.54 4.46
CA THR A 52 -15.56 15.80 4.47
C THR A 52 -15.96 15.29 5.84
N VAL A 53 -15.04 15.27 6.81
CA VAL A 53 -15.27 14.85 8.20
C VAL A 53 -15.27 16.09 9.10
N ASP A 54 -16.26 16.23 9.99
CA ASP A 54 -16.28 17.29 11.00
C ASP A 54 -15.11 17.10 11.97
N GLN A 55 -14.03 17.87 11.73
CA GLN A 55 -12.76 17.73 12.45
C GLN A 55 -12.90 18.14 13.93
N ASP A 56 -13.72 19.15 14.24
CA ASP A 56 -13.91 19.63 15.61
C ASP A 56 -14.72 18.63 16.44
N ALA A 57 -15.80 18.09 15.85
CA ALA A 57 -16.58 17.04 16.49
C ALA A 57 -15.74 15.75 16.65
N LEU A 58 -14.98 15.35 15.64
CA LEU A 58 -14.08 14.20 15.68
C LEU A 58 -13.05 14.35 16.81
N ARG A 59 -12.35 15.49 16.86
CA ARG A 59 -11.37 15.79 17.90
C ARG A 59 -11.97 15.74 19.30
N SER A 60 -13.15 16.33 19.48
CA SER A 60 -13.88 16.29 20.75
C SER A 60 -14.16 14.86 21.22
N ARG A 61 -14.62 13.95 20.31
CA ARG A 61 -14.85 12.54 20.63
C ARG A 61 -13.56 11.81 20.97
N MET A 62 -12.48 12.08 20.22
CA MET A 62 -11.18 11.45 20.48
C MET A 62 -10.61 11.88 21.85
N LEU A 63 -10.69 13.14 22.22
CA LEU A 63 -10.29 13.64 23.55
C LEU A 63 -11.13 13.02 24.68
N ALA A 64 -12.42 12.81 24.43
CA ALA A 64 -13.32 12.13 25.37
C ALA A 64 -13.15 10.59 25.38
N ARG A 65 -12.26 10.02 24.55
CA ARG A 65 -12.07 8.58 24.33
C ARG A 65 -13.36 7.86 23.87
N ASP A 66 -14.25 8.59 23.22
CA ASP A 66 -15.48 8.06 22.64
C ASP A 66 -15.21 7.57 21.21
N VAL A 67 -14.63 6.38 21.11
CA VAL A 67 -14.31 5.74 19.83
C VAL A 67 -15.57 5.46 19.00
N ALA A 68 -16.68 5.08 19.65
CA ALA A 68 -17.93 4.83 18.95
C ALA A 68 -18.51 6.11 18.34
N GLY A 69 -18.48 7.22 19.06
CA GLY A 69 -18.88 8.53 18.55
C GLY A 69 -17.97 9.03 17.44
N ALA A 70 -16.64 8.83 17.54
CA ALA A 70 -15.69 9.17 16.49
C ALA A 70 -15.98 8.35 15.20
N ARG A 71 -16.20 7.05 15.31
CA ARG A 71 -16.58 6.19 14.19
C ARG A 71 -17.89 6.62 13.53
N ALA A 72 -18.89 7.02 14.32
CA ALA A 72 -20.18 7.48 13.78
C ALA A 72 -20.01 8.76 12.92
N ILE A 73 -19.14 9.69 13.34
CA ILE A 73 -18.82 10.91 12.57
C ILE A 73 -18.17 10.54 11.24
N VAL A 74 -17.17 9.65 11.24
CA VAL A 74 -16.48 9.24 10.02
C VAL A 74 -17.39 8.40 9.11
N ALA A 75 -18.25 7.55 9.67
CA ALA A 75 -19.21 6.77 8.90
C ALA A 75 -20.25 7.63 8.14
N ALA A 76 -20.53 8.83 8.65
CA ALA A 76 -21.44 9.80 8.01
C ALA A 76 -20.74 10.65 6.93
N ALA A 77 -19.41 10.53 6.74
CA ALA A 77 -18.67 11.30 5.76
C ALA A 77 -19.08 10.96 4.33
N SER A 78 -19.10 11.99 3.48
CA SER A 78 -19.41 11.87 2.05
C SER A 78 -18.16 12.20 1.23
N PRO A 79 -17.40 11.19 0.76
CA PRO A 79 -16.22 11.43 -0.07
C PRO A 79 -16.55 12.26 -1.34
N PRO A 80 -15.59 13.00 -1.92
CA PRO A 80 -15.81 13.89 -3.07
C PRO A 80 -16.14 13.08 -4.34
N ARG A 81 -17.42 12.73 -4.49
CA ARG A 81 -17.97 11.78 -5.46
C ARG A 81 -17.59 12.11 -6.91
N GLU A 82 -17.77 13.37 -7.31
CA GLU A 82 -17.53 13.80 -8.69
C GLU A 82 -16.06 13.66 -9.09
N LEU A 83 -15.15 14.08 -8.21
CA LEU A 83 -13.72 13.95 -8.42
C LEU A 83 -13.27 12.48 -8.44
N ILE A 84 -13.82 11.66 -7.54
CA ILE A 84 -13.55 10.23 -7.53
C ILE A 84 -14.08 9.56 -8.79
N ALA A 85 -15.28 9.93 -9.24
CA ALA A 85 -15.89 9.39 -10.47
C ALA A 85 -15.05 9.71 -11.71
N GLU A 86 -14.54 10.94 -11.83
CA GLU A 86 -13.66 11.37 -12.91
C GLU A 86 -12.41 10.47 -13.00
N HIS A 87 -11.68 10.31 -11.90
CA HIS A 87 -10.47 9.49 -11.86
C HIS A 87 -10.76 7.99 -12.02
N TYR A 88 -11.85 7.49 -11.41
CA TYR A 88 -12.25 6.09 -11.52
C TYR A 88 -12.63 5.71 -12.95
N SER A 89 -13.29 6.61 -13.70
CA SER A 89 -13.68 6.37 -15.09
C SER A 89 -12.49 6.20 -16.05
N ALA A 90 -11.31 6.68 -15.67
CA ALA A 90 -10.08 6.52 -16.43
C ALA A 90 -9.38 5.15 -16.19
N LEU A 91 -9.84 4.37 -15.22
CA LEU A 91 -9.30 3.05 -14.92
C LEU A 91 -10.11 1.96 -15.62
N ALA A 92 -9.44 0.88 -16.03
CA ALA A 92 -10.07 -0.27 -16.66
C ALA A 92 -10.34 -1.39 -15.64
N GLY A 93 -11.59 -1.89 -15.61
CA GLY A 93 -11.95 -3.02 -14.76
C GLY A 93 -12.05 -2.72 -13.26
N PRO A 94 -11.98 -3.76 -12.41
CA PRO A 94 -12.06 -3.59 -10.97
C PRO A 94 -10.81 -2.93 -10.39
N VAL A 95 -10.94 -2.38 -9.18
CA VAL A 95 -9.86 -1.69 -8.48
C VAL A 95 -9.64 -2.27 -7.07
N ALA A 96 -8.45 -2.05 -6.54
CA ALA A 96 -8.14 -2.18 -5.12
C ALA A 96 -8.33 -0.82 -4.44
N VAL A 97 -8.97 -0.79 -3.26
CA VAL A 97 -9.11 0.39 -2.40
C VAL A 97 -8.33 0.13 -1.13
N ARG A 98 -7.30 0.92 -0.86
CA ARG A 98 -6.27 0.64 0.15
C ARG A 98 -6.07 1.85 1.07
N SER A 99 -6.11 1.66 2.38
CA SER A 99 -5.77 2.72 3.33
C SER A 99 -4.28 3.09 3.21
N SER A 100 -3.99 4.39 3.32
CA SER A 100 -2.64 4.96 3.24
C SER A 100 -2.47 6.00 4.34
N ALA A 101 -1.88 5.61 5.46
CA ALA A 101 -1.72 6.49 6.60
C ALA A 101 -0.61 7.52 6.37
N CYS A 102 -0.84 8.76 6.79
CA CYS A 102 0.13 9.86 6.64
C CYS A 102 1.23 9.83 7.72
N ALA A 103 1.04 9.09 8.81
CA ALA A 103 1.99 8.99 9.92
C ALA A 103 2.74 7.64 10.00
N GLU A 104 2.74 6.84 8.92
CA GLU A 104 3.18 5.44 8.95
C GLU A 104 4.70 5.25 9.01
N ASP A 105 5.48 6.18 8.47
CA ASP A 105 6.93 6.04 8.28
C ASP A 105 7.77 6.84 9.30
N SER A 106 7.18 7.30 10.40
CA SER A 106 7.98 7.82 11.51
C SER A 106 8.75 6.67 12.17
N GLN A 107 10.07 6.80 12.25
CA GLN A 107 11.01 5.81 12.77
C GLN A 107 10.49 5.14 14.07
N GLY A 108 10.11 3.87 13.99
CA GLY A 108 9.79 3.04 15.15
C GLY A 108 8.35 2.51 15.25
N ALA A 109 7.46 2.75 14.30
CA ALA A 109 6.11 2.20 14.33
C ALA A 109 5.80 1.39 13.07
N SER A 110 5.97 0.07 13.14
CA SER A 110 5.46 -0.84 12.11
C SER A 110 3.96 -1.05 12.32
N TYR A 111 3.13 -0.42 11.49
CA TYR A 111 1.67 -0.66 11.44
C TYR A 111 1.34 -1.88 10.55
N ALA A 112 2.26 -2.82 10.42
CA ALA A 112 2.07 -4.04 9.64
C ALA A 112 0.82 -4.79 10.14
N GLY A 113 -0.13 -5.08 9.24
CA GLY A 113 -1.35 -5.82 9.53
C GLY A 113 -2.53 -5.00 10.08
N GLN A 114 -2.46 -3.66 10.13
CA GLN A 114 -3.56 -2.79 10.57
C GLN A 114 -4.24 -2.03 9.43
N GLN A 115 -3.88 -2.31 8.18
CA GLN A 115 -4.35 -1.57 7.02
C GLN A 115 -5.36 -2.38 6.24
N GLU A 116 -6.51 -1.76 6.00
CA GLU A 116 -7.59 -2.36 5.23
C GLU A 116 -7.31 -2.24 3.73
N THR A 117 -7.55 -3.34 3.04
CA THR A 117 -7.50 -3.44 1.57
C THR A 117 -8.76 -4.13 1.09
N TYR A 118 -9.46 -3.50 0.16
CA TYR A 118 -10.65 -4.04 -0.50
C TYR A 118 -10.29 -4.31 -1.95
N LEU A 119 -10.28 -5.58 -2.34
CA LEU A 119 -9.95 -6.01 -3.69
C LEU A 119 -11.21 -6.21 -4.54
N ASN A 120 -11.03 -6.25 -5.87
CA ASN A 120 -12.09 -6.53 -6.83
C ASN A 120 -13.30 -5.58 -6.73
N VAL A 121 -13.05 -4.31 -6.38
CA VAL A 121 -14.10 -3.30 -6.27
C VAL A 121 -14.50 -2.85 -7.69
N GLY A 122 -15.72 -3.22 -8.13
CA GLY A 122 -16.15 -3.11 -9.53
C GLY A 122 -17.15 -1.99 -9.82
N SER A 123 -17.41 -1.07 -8.87
CA SER A 123 -18.33 0.05 -9.12
C SER A 123 -17.96 1.28 -8.32
N LEU A 124 -18.34 2.47 -8.81
CA LEU A 124 -18.11 3.74 -8.10
C LEU A 124 -18.71 3.72 -6.70
N GLU A 125 -19.93 3.20 -6.54
CA GLU A 125 -20.57 3.11 -5.23
C GLU A 125 -19.78 2.23 -4.25
N ALA A 126 -19.19 1.14 -4.75
CA ALA A 126 -18.35 0.28 -3.94
C ALA A 126 -17.02 0.97 -3.60
N VAL A 127 -16.44 1.76 -4.52
CA VAL A 127 -15.25 2.58 -4.24
C VAL A 127 -15.53 3.58 -3.12
N LEU A 128 -16.64 4.34 -3.20
CA LEU A 128 -17.02 5.31 -2.17
C LEU A 128 -17.20 4.66 -0.80
N ARG A 129 -17.86 3.50 -0.75
CA ARG A 129 -17.96 2.72 0.51
C ARG A 129 -16.60 2.25 0.99
N GLY A 130 -15.72 1.79 0.10
CA GLY A 130 -14.36 1.38 0.42
C GLY A 130 -13.53 2.51 1.01
N VAL A 131 -13.67 3.74 0.49
CA VAL A 131 -13.00 4.94 1.02
C VAL A 131 -13.40 5.19 2.47
N VAL A 132 -14.72 5.21 2.76
CA VAL A 132 -15.21 5.40 4.14
C VAL A 132 -14.74 4.25 5.04
N ALA A 133 -14.74 3.01 4.54
CA ALA A 133 -14.26 1.86 5.29
C ALA A 133 -12.75 1.96 5.59
N CYS A 134 -11.92 2.42 4.65
CA CYS A 134 -10.51 2.73 4.89
C CYS A 134 -10.35 3.81 5.96
N TRP A 135 -11.14 4.88 5.93
CA TRP A 135 -11.10 5.91 6.98
C TRP A 135 -11.51 5.36 8.34
N LEU A 136 -12.50 4.47 8.39
CA LEU A 136 -12.96 3.81 9.62
C LEU A 136 -11.93 2.85 10.21
N SER A 137 -11.04 2.27 9.38
CA SER A 137 -10.00 1.36 9.85
C SER A 137 -9.00 2.02 10.80
N PHE A 138 -8.85 3.35 10.68
CA PHE A 138 -8.05 4.16 11.61
C PHE A 138 -8.55 4.03 13.07
N PHE A 139 -9.85 3.80 13.26
CA PHE A 139 -10.51 3.70 14.56
C PHE A 139 -10.77 2.25 14.99
N ALA A 140 -10.07 1.26 14.41
CA ALA A 140 -10.09 -0.10 14.92
C ALA A 140 -9.46 -0.14 16.32
N ASP A 141 -10.00 -0.97 17.23
CA ASP A 141 -9.62 -1.01 18.65
C ASP A 141 -8.10 -1.14 18.86
N ARG A 142 -7.43 -1.97 18.05
CA ARG A 142 -5.97 -2.13 18.09
C ARG A 142 -5.22 -0.85 17.70
N ALA A 143 -5.71 -0.13 16.68
CA ALA A 143 -5.09 1.10 16.21
C ALA A 143 -5.23 2.24 17.22
N VAL A 144 -6.41 2.35 17.85
CA VAL A 144 -6.67 3.35 18.90
C VAL A 144 -5.82 3.08 20.14
N PHE A 145 -5.76 1.84 20.61
CA PHE A 145 -4.95 1.46 21.78
C PHE A 145 -3.47 1.78 21.58
N TYR A 146 -2.92 1.42 20.42
CA TYR A 146 -1.50 1.65 20.10
C TYR A 146 -1.14 3.15 20.04
N ARG A 147 -2.04 3.98 19.48
CA ARG A 147 -1.84 5.44 19.39
C ARG A 147 -1.99 6.14 20.72
N GLN A 148 -2.89 5.66 21.60
CA GLN A 148 -3.01 6.16 22.96
C GLN A 148 -1.71 5.97 23.76
N GLU A 149 -1.01 4.87 23.56
CA GLU A 149 0.29 4.59 24.19
C GLU A 149 1.42 5.48 23.63
N LYS A 150 1.36 5.84 22.33
CA LYS A 150 2.39 6.64 21.64
C LYS A 150 2.13 8.16 21.66
N GLY A 151 1.00 8.62 22.20
CA GLY A 151 0.69 10.04 22.43
C GLY A 151 0.28 10.84 21.21
N SER A 152 -0.12 10.21 20.11
CA SER A 152 -0.50 10.89 18.85
C SER A 152 -1.96 10.61 18.46
N LEU A 153 -2.90 11.22 19.19
CA LEU A 153 -4.32 11.24 18.82
C LEU A 153 -4.71 12.50 18.02
N ASP A 154 -3.79 13.48 17.90
CA ASP A 154 -4.11 14.81 17.37
C ASP A 154 -4.09 14.89 15.84
N ASP A 155 -3.40 13.97 15.15
CA ASP A 155 -3.29 13.97 13.68
C ASP A 155 -4.01 12.75 13.07
N VAL A 156 -5.34 12.82 12.99
CA VAL A 156 -6.14 11.87 12.23
C VAL A 156 -6.13 12.29 10.76
N ALA A 157 -5.10 11.88 10.02
CA ALA A 157 -5.01 12.11 8.59
C ALA A 157 -4.82 10.76 7.86
N MET A 158 -5.76 10.41 6.99
CA MET A 158 -5.70 9.20 6.19
C MET A 158 -6.04 9.48 4.75
N ALA A 159 -5.10 9.16 3.87
CA ALA A 159 -5.34 9.06 2.45
C ALA A 159 -5.83 7.66 2.07
N VAL A 160 -6.40 7.52 0.88
CA VAL A 160 -6.82 6.24 0.32
C VAL A 160 -6.30 6.12 -1.10
N VAL A 161 -5.62 5.01 -1.39
CA VAL A 161 -5.18 4.66 -2.74
C VAL A 161 -6.27 3.86 -3.43
N VAL A 162 -6.64 4.26 -4.63
CA VAL A 162 -7.47 3.47 -5.56
C VAL A 162 -6.61 3.09 -6.74
N GLN A 163 -6.37 1.80 -6.93
CA GLN A 163 -5.44 1.27 -7.92
C GLN A 163 -6.13 0.20 -8.76
N GLN A 164 -5.90 0.23 -10.08
CA GLN A 164 -6.41 -0.80 -10.98
C GLN A 164 -5.90 -2.19 -10.56
N MET A 165 -6.82 -3.16 -10.49
CA MET A 165 -6.45 -4.56 -10.27
C MET A 165 -5.71 -5.13 -11.47
N LEU A 166 -4.76 -6.00 -11.19
CA LEU A 166 -4.11 -6.84 -12.19
C LEU A 166 -4.75 -8.22 -12.19
N ASP A 167 -4.89 -8.81 -13.36
CA ASP A 167 -5.08 -10.25 -13.49
C ASP A 167 -3.73 -10.93 -13.20
N SER A 168 -3.46 -11.18 -11.92
CA SER A 168 -2.17 -11.71 -11.48
C SER A 168 -2.09 -13.21 -11.72
N LYS A 169 -1.16 -13.62 -12.60
CA LYS A 169 -0.81 -15.04 -12.76
C LYS A 169 0.08 -15.54 -11.62
N LYS A 170 0.98 -14.69 -11.17
CA LYS A 170 1.93 -14.93 -10.08
C LYS A 170 2.13 -13.65 -9.30
N SER A 171 2.36 -13.76 -8.02
CA SER A 171 2.61 -12.61 -7.17
C SER A 171 3.40 -13.00 -5.93
N GLY A 172 3.86 -12.01 -5.20
CA GLY A 172 4.59 -12.27 -3.98
C GLY A 172 5.28 -11.03 -3.40
N VAL A 173 6.27 -11.31 -2.57
CA VAL A 173 7.07 -10.32 -1.87
C VAL A 173 8.54 -10.50 -2.19
N LEU A 174 9.27 -9.40 -2.36
CA LEU A 174 10.72 -9.36 -2.53
C LEU A 174 11.34 -8.50 -1.44
N PHE A 175 12.18 -9.08 -0.60
CA PHE A 175 13.06 -8.35 0.31
C PHE A 175 14.41 -8.13 -0.36
N THR A 176 14.85 -6.89 -0.47
CA THR A 176 16.14 -6.56 -1.10
C THR A 176 17.36 -6.80 -0.17
N ILE A 177 17.12 -7.38 0.98
CA ILE A 177 18.07 -7.90 1.97
C ILE A 177 17.49 -9.21 2.51
N ASP A 178 18.34 -10.10 3.05
CA ASP A 178 17.83 -11.23 3.84
C ASP A 178 17.39 -10.72 5.22
N PRO A 179 16.06 -10.64 5.48
CA PRO A 179 15.55 -10.04 6.71
C PRO A 179 15.82 -10.90 7.97
N VAL A 180 16.11 -12.19 7.79
CA VAL A 180 16.37 -13.13 8.90
C VAL A 180 17.83 -13.07 9.35
N HIS A 181 18.78 -12.97 8.40
CA HIS A 181 20.19 -13.03 8.67
C HIS A 181 20.91 -11.67 8.49
N GLY A 182 20.19 -10.61 8.09
CA GLY A 182 20.75 -9.28 7.84
C GLY A 182 21.76 -9.23 6.66
N ARG A 183 21.73 -10.21 5.76
CA ARG A 183 22.71 -10.35 4.67
C ARG A 183 22.40 -9.41 3.53
N LYS A 184 23.20 -8.36 3.39
CA LYS A 184 23.07 -7.35 2.31
C LYS A 184 23.44 -7.86 0.92
N ASP A 185 24.12 -9.00 0.81
CA ASP A 185 24.50 -9.65 -0.44
C ASP A 185 23.42 -10.62 -0.98
N ARG A 186 22.31 -10.75 -0.26
CA ARG A 186 21.19 -11.63 -0.60
C ARG A 186 19.89 -10.87 -0.67
N MET A 187 18.99 -11.38 -1.54
CA MET A 187 17.59 -11.00 -1.61
C MET A 187 16.74 -12.24 -1.32
N VAL A 188 15.58 -12.03 -0.75
CA VAL A 188 14.62 -13.11 -0.47
C VAL A 188 13.34 -12.83 -1.24
N VAL A 189 12.84 -13.84 -1.96
CA VAL A 189 11.56 -13.77 -2.68
C VAL A 189 10.63 -14.85 -2.14
N GLU A 190 9.42 -14.46 -1.83
CA GLU A 190 8.30 -15.37 -1.60
C GLU A 190 7.32 -15.22 -2.76
N ALA A 191 6.90 -16.33 -3.35
CA ALA A 191 6.09 -16.33 -4.57
C ALA A 191 4.99 -17.39 -4.52
N ALA A 192 3.81 -17.03 -5.04
CA ALA A 192 2.71 -17.95 -5.26
C ALA A 192 2.00 -17.66 -6.59
N PHE A 193 1.23 -18.62 -7.08
CA PHE A 193 0.29 -18.39 -8.17
C PHE A 193 -0.91 -17.57 -7.68
N GLY A 194 -1.44 -16.70 -8.54
CA GLY A 194 -2.60 -15.88 -8.24
C GLY A 194 -2.28 -14.57 -7.51
N LEU A 195 -3.19 -14.09 -6.66
CA LEU A 195 -3.13 -12.80 -6.00
C LEU A 195 -2.18 -12.80 -4.79
N GLY A 196 -1.39 -11.73 -4.65
CA GLY A 196 -0.41 -11.55 -3.57
C GLY A 196 -0.99 -11.49 -2.16
N GLU A 197 -2.28 -11.13 -2.03
CA GLU A 197 -2.96 -11.10 -0.74
C GLU A 197 -2.90 -12.44 -0.03
N GLN A 198 -3.03 -13.55 -0.74
CA GLN A 198 -2.96 -14.92 -0.17
C GLN A 198 -1.57 -15.26 0.40
N VAL A 199 -0.52 -14.64 -0.15
CA VAL A 199 0.85 -14.77 0.39
C VAL A 199 0.99 -13.93 1.65
N VAL A 200 0.55 -12.67 1.60
CA VAL A 200 0.68 -11.72 2.71
C VAL A 200 -0.22 -12.11 3.90
N SER A 201 -1.41 -12.64 3.66
CA SER A 201 -2.33 -13.15 4.70
C SER A 201 -1.89 -14.50 5.31
N GLY A 202 -0.96 -15.21 4.65
CA GLY A 202 -0.52 -16.54 5.08
C GLY A 202 -1.52 -17.65 4.77
N GLU A 203 -2.47 -17.42 3.87
CA GLU A 203 -3.44 -18.43 3.42
C GLU A 203 -2.80 -19.52 2.57
N VAL A 204 -1.72 -19.20 1.86
CA VAL A 204 -0.95 -20.14 1.06
C VAL A 204 0.49 -20.20 1.55
N THR A 205 1.10 -21.38 1.45
CA THR A 205 2.55 -21.52 1.68
C THR A 205 3.27 -21.19 0.39
N PRO A 206 4.03 -20.07 0.31
CA PRO A 206 4.71 -19.68 -0.92
C PRO A 206 5.96 -20.51 -1.17
N ASP A 207 6.40 -20.52 -2.43
CA ASP A 207 7.78 -20.84 -2.77
C ASP A 207 8.70 -19.79 -2.17
N HIS A 208 9.86 -20.22 -1.69
CA HIS A 208 10.86 -19.36 -1.09
C HIS A 208 12.17 -19.43 -1.87
N TYR A 209 12.68 -18.29 -2.30
CA TYR A 209 13.92 -18.17 -3.06
C TYR A 209 14.90 -17.25 -2.36
N VAL A 210 16.15 -17.67 -2.25
CA VAL A 210 17.28 -16.82 -1.85
C VAL A 210 18.12 -16.54 -3.08
N LEU A 211 18.18 -15.27 -3.49
CA LEU A 211 18.89 -14.81 -4.66
C LEU A 211 20.18 -14.07 -4.30
N ASP A 212 21.17 -14.09 -5.20
CA ASP A 212 22.23 -13.08 -5.12
C ASP A 212 21.77 -11.75 -5.76
N ARG A 213 22.66 -10.76 -5.77
CA ARG A 213 22.38 -9.44 -6.37
C ARG A 213 22.11 -9.50 -7.87
N GLN A 214 22.59 -10.50 -8.58
CA GLN A 214 22.35 -10.70 -10.02
C GLN A 214 21.04 -11.45 -10.28
N GLY A 215 20.33 -11.91 -9.26
CA GLY A 215 19.10 -12.68 -9.38
C GLY A 215 19.32 -14.18 -9.56
N VAL A 216 20.56 -14.65 -9.39
CA VAL A 216 20.86 -16.09 -9.44
C VAL A 216 20.37 -16.77 -8.17
N ILE A 217 19.58 -17.82 -8.32
CA ILE A 217 19.05 -18.61 -7.20
C ILE A 217 20.22 -19.32 -6.50
N LYS A 218 20.41 -19.03 -5.21
CA LYS A 218 21.40 -19.70 -4.34
C LYS A 218 20.77 -20.80 -3.50
N ARG A 219 19.48 -20.64 -3.19
CA ARG A 219 18.70 -21.62 -2.45
C ARG A 219 17.23 -21.43 -2.80
N SER A 220 16.49 -22.52 -2.89
CA SER A 220 15.04 -22.48 -3.02
C SER A 220 14.36 -23.56 -2.17
N ARG A 221 13.14 -23.28 -1.77
CA ARG A 221 12.20 -24.24 -1.23
C ARG A 221 10.92 -24.12 -2.03
N ILE A 222 10.65 -25.12 -2.85
CA ILE A 222 9.50 -25.15 -3.75
C ILE A 222 8.37 -25.96 -3.09
N VAL A 223 7.14 -25.44 -3.19
CA VAL A 223 5.93 -26.05 -2.63
C VAL A 223 4.99 -26.40 -3.80
N GLY A 224 5.17 -27.60 -4.36
CA GLY A 224 4.41 -28.06 -5.53
C GLY A 224 5.03 -27.67 -6.86
N GLU A 225 4.29 -26.97 -7.72
CA GLU A 225 4.81 -26.46 -9.00
C GLU A 225 5.64 -25.21 -8.77
N GLN A 226 6.82 -25.15 -9.38
CA GLN A 226 7.72 -23.99 -9.26
C GLN A 226 7.06 -22.73 -9.83
N VAL A 227 6.95 -21.68 -9.01
CA VAL A 227 6.28 -20.43 -9.38
C VAL A 227 7.15 -19.58 -10.30
N LEU A 228 8.41 -19.33 -9.93
CA LEU A 228 9.30 -18.41 -10.67
C LEU A 228 10.31 -19.15 -11.54
N LYS A 229 10.51 -18.64 -12.77
CA LYS A 229 11.61 -18.99 -13.65
C LYS A 229 12.87 -18.18 -13.30
N ASP A 230 14.02 -18.63 -13.74
CA ASP A 230 15.30 -17.95 -13.50
C ASP A 230 15.31 -16.52 -14.07
N GLU A 231 14.72 -16.31 -15.24
CA GLU A 231 14.64 -14.97 -15.88
C GLU A 231 13.77 -14.01 -15.08
N GLU A 232 12.69 -14.51 -14.45
CA GLU A 232 11.80 -13.72 -13.59
C GLU A 232 12.52 -13.33 -12.28
N CYS A 233 13.32 -14.23 -11.72
CA CYS A 233 14.18 -13.93 -10.56
C CYS A 233 15.19 -12.81 -10.90
N VAL A 234 15.79 -12.83 -12.09
CA VAL A 234 16.69 -11.77 -12.55
C VAL A 234 15.95 -10.43 -12.71
N GLN A 235 14.72 -10.43 -13.25
CA GLN A 235 13.90 -9.22 -13.38
C GLN A 235 13.59 -8.62 -12.02
N LEU A 236 13.13 -9.45 -11.08
CA LEU A 236 12.83 -9.05 -9.69
C LEU A 236 14.06 -8.46 -9.00
N ALA A 237 15.22 -9.12 -9.11
CA ALA A 237 16.46 -8.65 -8.51
C ALA A 237 16.89 -7.28 -9.06
N ARG A 238 16.77 -7.05 -10.37
CA ARG A 238 17.08 -5.75 -11.01
C ARG A 238 16.17 -4.64 -10.50
N LEU A 239 14.85 -4.88 -10.44
CA LEU A 239 13.88 -3.92 -9.91
C LEU A 239 14.11 -3.64 -8.44
N GLY A 240 14.34 -4.68 -7.63
CA GLY A 240 14.63 -4.54 -6.21
C GLY A 240 15.88 -3.69 -5.96
N GLN A 241 16.96 -3.91 -6.72
CA GLN A 241 18.18 -3.09 -6.62
C GLN A 241 17.92 -1.62 -6.98
N ARG A 242 17.15 -1.38 -8.05
CA ARG A 242 16.80 -0.02 -8.48
C ARG A 242 16.02 0.69 -7.37
N LEU A 243 15.01 0.03 -6.78
CA LEU A 243 14.23 0.59 -5.67
C LEU A 243 15.09 0.84 -4.41
N ALA A 244 15.91 -0.13 -4.01
CA ALA A 244 16.80 0.03 -2.87
C ALA A 244 17.79 1.19 -3.07
N SER A 245 18.29 1.40 -4.31
CA SER A 245 19.17 2.52 -4.65
C SER A 245 18.42 3.85 -4.62
N MET A 246 17.19 3.92 -5.12
CA MET A 246 16.36 5.13 -5.11
C MET A 246 16.05 5.59 -3.70
N HIS A 247 15.72 4.66 -2.80
CA HIS A 247 15.36 4.97 -1.41
C HIS A 247 16.56 5.02 -0.45
N GLY A 248 17.74 4.61 -0.90
CA GLY A 248 18.95 4.55 -0.07
C GLY A 248 18.92 3.52 1.08
N CYS A 249 17.93 2.63 1.08
CA CYS A 249 17.74 1.62 2.12
C CYS A 249 17.10 0.34 1.56
N PRO A 250 17.25 -0.82 2.26
CA PRO A 250 16.58 -2.05 1.86
C PRO A 250 15.07 -1.90 1.79
N GLN A 251 14.45 -2.57 0.80
CA GLN A 251 13.03 -2.48 0.51
C GLN A 251 12.34 -3.85 0.67
N ASP A 252 11.10 -3.80 1.15
CA ASP A 252 10.07 -4.83 1.11
C ASP A 252 9.10 -4.44 -0.02
N ILE A 253 8.98 -5.29 -1.04
CA ILE A 253 8.33 -4.97 -2.32
C ILE A 253 7.27 -6.00 -2.61
N GLU A 254 6.01 -5.58 -2.75
CA GLU A 254 4.95 -6.40 -3.30
C GLU A 254 4.97 -6.30 -4.84
N TRP A 255 4.92 -7.43 -5.51
CA TRP A 255 5.00 -7.53 -6.96
C TRP A 255 4.00 -8.54 -7.52
N ALA A 256 3.69 -8.41 -8.82
CA ALA A 256 2.89 -9.38 -9.56
C ALA A 256 3.35 -9.47 -11.02
N PHE A 257 3.22 -10.67 -11.61
CA PHE A 257 3.28 -10.90 -13.04
C PHE A 257 1.88 -11.11 -13.58
N ASP A 258 1.54 -10.43 -14.66
CA ASP A 258 0.29 -10.66 -15.39
C ASP A 258 0.36 -11.94 -16.26
N PRO A 259 -0.72 -12.34 -16.96
CA PRO A 259 -0.74 -13.50 -17.85
C PRO A 259 0.25 -13.41 -19.02
N ASP A 260 0.59 -12.19 -19.46
CA ASP A 260 1.53 -11.93 -20.55
C ASP A 260 2.99 -11.95 -20.08
N GLY A 261 3.22 -12.07 -18.78
CA GLY A 261 4.54 -12.12 -18.16
C GLY A 261 5.15 -10.73 -17.89
N ALA A 262 4.34 -9.66 -17.94
CA ALA A 262 4.79 -8.34 -17.53
C ALA A 262 4.82 -8.24 -16.00
N LEU A 263 5.93 -7.69 -15.47
CA LEU A 263 6.13 -7.49 -14.04
C LEU A 263 5.61 -6.13 -13.60
N PHE A 264 4.82 -6.09 -12.53
CA PHE A 264 4.29 -4.89 -11.90
C PHE A 264 4.69 -4.80 -10.43
N LEU A 265 4.85 -3.57 -9.96
CA LEU A 265 5.09 -3.24 -8.55
C LEU A 265 3.79 -2.75 -7.92
N LEU A 266 3.38 -3.38 -6.83
CA LEU A 266 2.12 -3.10 -6.14
C LEU A 266 2.32 -2.26 -4.87
N GLN A 267 3.49 -2.37 -4.24
CA GLN A 267 3.89 -1.59 -3.07
C GLN A 267 5.41 -1.69 -2.88
N SER A 268 6.02 -0.65 -2.30
CA SER A 268 7.40 -0.71 -1.78
C SER A 268 7.47 0.08 -0.47
N ARG A 269 8.16 -0.50 0.52
CA ARG A 269 8.40 0.14 1.83
C ARG A 269 9.79 -0.22 2.36
N PRO A 270 10.39 0.63 3.21
CA PRO A 270 11.64 0.30 3.88
C PRO A 270 11.52 -0.97 4.74
N VAL A 271 12.57 -1.79 4.75
CA VAL A 271 12.69 -2.90 5.72
C VAL A 271 13.11 -2.31 7.06
N THR A 272 12.27 -2.46 8.09
CA THR A 272 12.48 -1.84 9.43
C THR A 272 13.09 -2.78 10.46
N THR A 273 13.26 -4.06 10.15
CA THR A 273 13.65 -5.12 11.12
C THR A 273 15.09 -5.63 10.97
N VAL A 274 15.99 -4.84 10.33
CA VAL A 274 17.39 -5.28 10.07
C VAL A 274 18.39 -4.30 10.68
#